data_b3f67b909a5a28c4044b67fbadb200ad
#
_entry.id   b3f67b909a5a28c4044b67fbadb200ad
#
_cell.length_a   1.000
_cell.length_b   1.000
_cell.length_c   1.000
_cell.angle_alpha   90.00
_cell.angle_beta   90.00
_cell.angle_gamma   90.00
#
_symmetry.space_group_name_H-M   'P 1'
#
loop_
_entity.id
_entity.type
_entity.pdbx_description
1 polymer ?
#
loop_
_entity_poly.entity_id
_entity_poly.type
_entity_poly.pdbx_seq_one_letter_code
_entity_poly.pdbx_strand_id
1 'polypeptide(L)'
;MDAEVVGLDPARGRVETTRGPVNYDYLVVALGAELAPDAVPGLAETAHTFYTWEGSVRLRDALRTFPVTGGRIAVVVTAVPYKCPGAPHEAAMLIADYFRRRGWAGKVEVHLYTPEPQPMPVAGPVLGDAVMEMLRARDVVFHPLHRIAAVDGRARAIRFEGLPPARFDLLAAIPPHRSSRVVREAGLAGETGWVPVSPKTLTTQHERVYAIGDVTAIPLPGRWKPGVSLMLPKAGVFAHAQGEIVARRIAAQVTGVAALSEFGGDGYCMLEAGEAMAGFAFGDFFAEPGPRVELRRLGRAWHWGKVLFEQWWLAPPGPRREALRVALSLGARWLGIPMVT
;
A
#
# COMPACT_ATOMS: atom_id res chain seq x y z
N MET A 1 -26.60 -1.23 -7.63
CA MET A 1 -27.29 -0.06 -7.03
C MET A 1 -26.27 1.06 -6.95
N ASP A 2 -26.61 2.21 -7.48
CA ASP A 2 -25.78 3.40 -7.37
C ASP A 2 -26.27 4.19 -6.15
N ALA A 3 -25.64 3.94 -4.98
CA ALA A 3 -25.98 4.50 -3.69
C ALA A 3 -24.77 4.49 -2.78
N GLU A 4 -24.62 5.54 -1.98
CA GLU A 4 -23.58 5.61 -0.95
C GLU A 4 -24.03 4.83 0.30
N VAL A 5 -23.13 4.07 0.89
CA VAL A 5 -23.33 3.43 2.20
C VAL A 5 -23.07 4.46 3.28
N VAL A 6 -24.10 4.75 4.07
CA VAL A 6 -24.05 5.77 5.14
C VAL A 6 -24.06 5.17 6.54
N GLY A 7 -24.35 3.86 6.67
CA GLY A 7 -24.30 3.14 7.93
C GLY A 7 -24.29 1.64 7.75
N LEU A 8 -23.85 0.92 8.79
CA LEU A 8 -23.88 -0.55 8.86
C LEU A 8 -24.47 -0.96 10.21
N ASP A 9 -25.39 -1.92 10.20
CA ASP A 9 -25.90 -2.59 11.40
C ASP A 9 -25.64 -4.10 11.25
N PRO A 10 -24.44 -4.58 11.64
CA PRO A 10 -24.08 -5.98 11.48
C PRO A 10 -24.97 -6.92 12.33
N ALA A 11 -25.50 -6.43 13.47
CA ALA A 11 -26.33 -7.23 14.34
C ALA A 11 -27.70 -7.54 13.72
N ARG A 12 -28.20 -6.62 12.89
CA ARG A 12 -29.49 -6.77 12.20
C ARG A 12 -29.35 -7.25 10.75
N GLY A 13 -28.14 -7.49 10.26
CA GLY A 13 -27.89 -7.88 8.88
C GLY A 13 -28.29 -6.79 7.86
N ARG A 14 -28.01 -5.51 8.16
CA ARG A 14 -28.52 -4.38 7.40
C ARG A 14 -27.44 -3.34 7.06
N VAL A 15 -27.49 -2.84 5.84
CA VAL A 15 -26.70 -1.73 5.32
C VAL A 15 -27.62 -0.54 5.06
N GLU A 16 -27.30 0.61 5.64
CA GLU A 16 -28.00 1.87 5.37
C GLU A 16 -27.35 2.57 4.19
N THR A 17 -28.17 2.96 3.22
CA THR A 17 -27.70 3.67 2.02
C THR A 17 -28.47 4.94 1.78
N THR A 18 -27.96 5.84 0.94
CA THR A 18 -28.64 7.07 0.52
C THR A 18 -29.95 6.80 -0.24
N ARG A 19 -30.22 5.53 -0.61
CA ARG A 19 -31.47 5.11 -1.29
C ARG A 19 -32.30 4.15 -0.45
N GLY A 20 -32.08 4.11 0.85
CA GLY A 20 -32.78 3.26 1.80
C GLY A 20 -31.96 2.04 2.23
N PRO A 21 -32.50 1.26 3.19
CA PRO A 21 -31.82 0.11 3.76
C PRO A 21 -31.77 -1.07 2.80
N VAL A 22 -30.68 -1.85 2.91
CA VAL A 22 -30.48 -3.11 2.19
C VAL A 22 -30.18 -4.20 3.22
N ASN A 23 -31.00 -5.23 3.27
CA ASN A 23 -30.73 -6.43 4.05
C ASN A 23 -29.80 -7.36 3.28
N TYR A 24 -28.97 -8.12 4.00
CA TYR A 24 -28.04 -9.05 3.40
C TYR A 24 -28.02 -10.39 4.14
N ASP A 25 -27.74 -11.46 3.42
CA ASP A 25 -27.41 -12.76 3.99
C ASP A 25 -25.91 -12.88 4.28
N TYR A 26 -25.09 -12.25 3.43
CA TYR A 26 -23.64 -12.14 3.59
C TYR A 26 -23.19 -10.72 3.27
N LEU A 27 -22.25 -10.19 4.09
CA LEU A 27 -21.65 -8.90 3.85
C LEU A 27 -20.13 -9.05 3.69
N VAL A 28 -19.58 -8.42 2.65
CA VAL A 28 -18.12 -8.28 2.47
C VAL A 28 -17.74 -6.80 2.56
N VAL A 29 -17.02 -6.43 3.60
CA VAL A 29 -16.51 -5.08 3.82
C VAL A 29 -15.16 -4.95 3.11
N ALA A 30 -15.13 -4.20 2.01
CA ALA A 30 -13.95 -4.02 1.15
C ALA A 30 -13.66 -2.52 0.89
N LEU A 31 -13.88 -1.68 1.90
CA LEU A 31 -13.84 -0.21 1.77
C LEU A 31 -12.42 0.37 1.74
N GLY A 32 -11.40 -0.47 1.91
CA GLY A 32 -10.01 -0.05 1.84
C GLY A 32 -9.61 0.91 2.97
N ALA A 33 -8.76 1.87 2.62
CA ALA A 33 -8.25 2.86 3.54
C ALA A 33 -8.39 4.27 2.96
N GLU A 34 -8.95 5.18 3.74
CA GLU A 34 -9.08 6.61 3.41
C GLU A 34 -7.79 7.35 3.77
N LEU A 35 -7.47 8.40 3.02
CA LEU A 35 -6.41 9.33 3.36
C LEU A 35 -6.93 10.36 4.37
N ALA A 36 -6.09 10.70 5.36
CA ALA A 36 -6.39 11.65 6.41
C ALA A 36 -5.32 12.76 6.50
N PRO A 37 -5.12 13.58 5.46
CA PRO A 37 -4.11 14.65 5.48
C PRO A 37 -4.38 15.68 6.57
N ASP A 38 -5.61 15.82 7.00
CA ASP A 38 -6.08 16.64 8.12
C ASP A 38 -5.51 16.23 9.49
N ALA A 39 -5.02 14.98 9.61
CA ALA A 39 -4.44 14.48 10.86
C ALA A 39 -3.03 15.02 11.15
N VAL A 40 -2.38 15.66 10.18
CA VAL A 40 -1.07 16.32 10.37
C VAL A 40 -1.20 17.80 10.05
N PRO A 41 -0.98 18.70 11.02
CA PRO A 41 -1.12 20.15 10.82
C PRO A 41 -0.26 20.66 9.65
N GLY A 42 -0.87 21.43 8.74
CA GLY A 42 -0.24 22.04 7.58
C GLY A 42 0.08 21.08 6.42
N LEU A 43 -0.23 19.79 6.54
CA LEU A 43 0.06 18.82 5.49
C LEU A 43 -0.84 18.99 4.27
N ALA A 44 -2.15 19.12 4.50
CA ALA A 44 -3.15 19.17 3.43
C ALA A 44 -2.96 20.36 2.48
N GLU A 45 -2.54 21.51 3.02
CA GLU A 45 -2.36 22.76 2.31
C GLU A 45 -1.00 22.84 1.58
N THR A 46 -0.02 22.05 2.03
CA THR A 46 1.38 22.22 1.60
C THR A 46 1.89 21.08 0.73
N ALA A 47 1.48 19.85 1.04
CA ALA A 47 2.04 18.68 0.40
C ALA A 47 1.27 18.26 -0.86
N HIS A 48 2.01 17.78 -1.85
CA HIS A 48 1.45 16.98 -2.92
C HIS A 48 1.34 15.51 -2.45
N THR A 49 0.40 14.77 -3.04
CA THR A 49 0.33 13.32 -2.84
C THR A 49 0.23 12.60 -4.18
N PHE A 50 0.74 11.38 -4.23
CA PHE A 50 0.58 10.48 -5.38
C PHE A 50 -0.39 9.31 -5.08
N TYR A 51 -1.14 9.43 -3.98
CA TYR A 51 -2.14 8.43 -3.56
C TYR A 51 -3.55 8.67 -4.11
N THR A 52 -3.73 9.74 -4.86
CA THR A 52 -4.96 10.01 -5.62
C THR A 52 -4.60 10.42 -7.05
N TRP A 53 -5.55 10.24 -7.98
CA TRP A 53 -5.34 10.66 -9.37
C TRP A 53 -5.04 12.15 -9.49
N GLU A 54 -5.87 12.99 -8.88
CA GLU A 54 -5.72 14.45 -8.88
C GLU A 54 -4.41 14.88 -8.20
N GLY A 55 -4.04 14.20 -7.12
CA GLY A 55 -2.78 14.42 -6.43
C GLY A 55 -1.58 14.11 -7.32
N SER A 56 -1.62 12.98 -8.02
CA SER A 56 -0.56 12.55 -8.95
C SER A 56 -0.40 13.54 -10.12
N VAL A 57 -1.52 14.05 -10.65
CA VAL A 57 -1.49 15.09 -11.71
C VAL A 57 -0.84 16.37 -11.18
N ARG A 58 -1.23 16.84 -10.00
CA ARG A 58 -0.63 18.03 -9.37
C ARG A 58 0.86 17.83 -9.07
N LEU A 59 1.25 16.67 -8.54
CA LEU A 59 2.67 16.35 -8.30
C LEU A 59 3.48 16.35 -9.60
N ARG A 60 2.97 15.71 -10.65
CA ARG A 60 3.60 15.70 -11.98
C ARG A 60 3.84 17.12 -12.48
N ASP A 61 2.85 18.00 -12.37
CA ASP A 61 2.96 19.37 -12.87
C ASP A 61 3.93 20.20 -12.01
N ALA A 62 3.96 20.00 -10.68
CA ALA A 62 4.95 20.59 -9.78
C ALA A 62 6.39 20.12 -10.10
N LEU A 63 6.59 18.83 -10.43
CA LEU A 63 7.89 18.31 -10.87
C LEU A 63 8.33 18.90 -12.21
N ARG A 64 7.39 19.13 -13.14
CA ARG A 64 7.68 19.74 -14.45
C ARG A 64 8.10 21.19 -14.35
N THR A 65 7.55 21.93 -13.40
CA THR A 65 7.81 23.35 -13.16
C THR A 65 8.85 23.60 -12.06
N PHE A 66 9.49 22.52 -11.56
CA PHE A 66 10.51 22.65 -10.52
C PHE A 66 11.69 23.51 -11.02
N PRO A 67 12.28 24.38 -10.17
CA PRO A 67 13.30 25.33 -10.60
C PRO A 67 14.53 24.67 -11.23
N VAL A 68 15.03 25.20 -12.34
CA VAL A 68 16.25 24.71 -13.03
C VAL A 68 17.53 24.90 -12.19
N THR A 69 17.48 25.77 -11.17
CA THR A 69 18.54 25.96 -10.19
C THR A 69 18.70 24.76 -9.26
N GLY A 70 17.72 23.85 -9.27
CA GLY A 70 17.68 22.71 -8.38
C GLY A 70 17.02 23.02 -7.03
N GLY A 71 17.22 22.13 -6.08
CA GLY A 71 16.64 22.24 -4.73
C GLY A 71 16.39 20.89 -4.10
N ARG A 72 15.71 20.90 -2.96
CA ARG A 72 15.41 19.71 -2.18
C ARG A 72 13.96 19.26 -2.33
N ILE A 73 13.78 18.02 -2.72
CA ILE A 73 12.48 17.34 -2.76
C ILE A 73 12.42 16.38 -1.58
N ALA A 74 11.41 16.57 -0.73
CA ALA A 74 11.13 15.67 0.37
C ALA A 74 9.97 14.74 0.00
N VAL A 75 10.19 13.44 0.14
CA VAL A 75 9.14 12.40 0.18
C VAL A 75 8.95 12.04 1.64
N VAL A 76 7.72 12.08 2.15
CA VAL A 76 7.47 11.82 3.56
C VAL A 76 6.38 10.79 3.76
N VAL A 77 6.67 9.75 4.54
CA VAL A 77 5.69 8.84 5.14
C VAL A 77 5.26 9.44 6.46
N THR A 78 4.00 9.84 6.56
CA THR A 78 3.54 10.58 7.73
C THR A 78 3.11 9.70 8.90
N ALA A 79 2.60 8.51 8.61
CA ALA A 79 2.16 7.54 9.61
C ALA A 79 2.20 6.11 9.07
N VAL A 80 2.20 5.13 9.97
CA VAL A 80 2.03 3.72 9.69
C VAL A 80 0.78 3.18 10.40
N PRO A 81 0.02 2.24 9.83
CA PRO A 81 0.21 1.64 8.50
C PRO A 81 -0.28 2.54 7.35
N TYR A 82 0.26 2.33 6.16
CA TYR A 82 -0.17 2.97 4.91
C TYR A 82 -0.28 1.93 3.78
N LYS A 83 -1.03 2.24 2.71
CA LYS A 83 -1.18 1.38 1.53
C LYS A 83 0.11 1.33 0.73
N CYS A 84 0.42 0.15 0.15
CA CYS A 84 1.56 -0.04 -0.74
C CYS A 84 2.90 0.32 -0.08
N PRO A 85 3.48 -0.56 0.75
CA PRO A 85 4.71 -0.27 1.49
C PRO A 85 5.93 0.00 0.59
N GLY A 86 5.91 -0.39 -0.68
CA GLY A 86 6.91 -0.04 -1.68
C GLY A 86 6.82 1.40 -2.20
N ALA A 87 5.64 2.00 -2.17
CA ALA A 87 5.35 3.27 -2.84
C ALA A 87 6.26 4.46 -2.46
N PRO A 88 6.63 4.70 -1.19
CA PRO A 88 7.53 5.81 -0.85
C PRO A 88 8.91 5.66 -1.49
N HIS A 89 9.41 4.43 -1.53
CA HIS A 89 10.72 4.11 -2.10
C HIS A 89 10.72 4.25 -3.62
N GLU A 90 9.67 3.71 -4.29
CA GLU A 90 9.43 3.90 -5.73
C GLU A 90 9.33 5.39 -6.08
N ALA A 91 8.50 6.15 -5.37
CA ALA A 91 8.33 7.58 -5.62
C ALA A 91 9.65 8.34 -5.52
N ALA A 92 10.45 8.09 -4.48
CA ALA A 92 11.74 8.75 -4.30
C ALA A 92 12.72 8.40 -5.43
N MET A 93 12.83 7.12 -5.81
CA MET A 93 13.71 6.66 -6.89
C MET A 93 13.27 7.18 -8.26
N LEU A 94 11.96 7.18 -8.55
CA LEU A 94 11.43 7.67 -9.82
C LEU A 94 11.55 9.19 -9.95
N ILE A 95 11.39 9.95 -8.86
CA ILE A 95 11.65 11.40 -8.84
C ILE A 95 13.14 11.67 -9.11
N ALA A 96 14.04 10.96 -8.46
CA ALA A 96 15.48 11.10 -8.70
C ALA A 96 15.86 10.75 -10.16
N ASP A 97 15.32 9.66 -10.71
CA ASP A 97 15.52 9.26 -12.10
C ASP A 97 14.98 10.31 -13.10
N TYR A 98 13.83 10.90 -12.80
CA TYR A 98 13.23 11.95 -13.63
C TYR A 98 14.17 13.15 -13.80
N PHE A 99 14.80 13.63 -12.73
CA PHE A 99 15.72 14.75 -12.79
C PHE A 99 17.09 14.36 -13.37
N ARG A 100 17.56 13.16 -13.09
CA ARG A 100 18.80 12.64 -13.69
C ARG A 100 18.70 12.56 -15.21
N ARG A 101 17.59 12.07 -15.77
CA ARG A 101 17.34 12.04 -17.23
C ARG A 101 17.29 13.42 -17.87
N ARG A 102 17.04 14.47 -17.10
CA ARG A 102 17.09 15.87 -17.53
C ARG A 102 18.47 16.50 -17.43
N GLY A 103 19.47 15.76 -17.02
CA GLY A 103 20.82 16.29 -16.81
C GLY A 103 20.94 17.14 -15.54
N TRP A 104 20.06 16.96 -14.57
CA TRP A 104 20.03 17.72 -13.30
C TRP A 104 20.60 16.90 -12.12
N ALA A 105 21.36 15.86 -12.41
CA ALA A 105 22.08 15.11 -11.39
C ALA A 105 22.94 16.06 -10.52
N GLY A 106 22.85 15.92 -9.21
CA GLY A 106 23.54 16.80 -8.25
C GLY A 106 22.91 18.18 -8.04
N LYS A 107 21.91 18.60 -8.84
CA LYS A 107 21.18 19.85 -8.61
C LYS A 107 19.92 19.63 -7.76
N VAL A 108 19.33 18.46 -7.85
CA VAL A 108 18.14 18.09 -7.08
C VAL A 108 18.51 17.02 -6.07
N GLU A 109 18.29 17.31 -4.80
CA GLU A 109 18.42 16.36 -3.70
C GLU A 109 17.06 15.72 -3.43
N VAL A 110 16.98 14.40 -3.36
CA VAL A 110 15.77 13.67 -2.99
C VAL A 110 15.95 13.02 -1.62
N HIS A 111 15.12 13.42 -0.67
CA HIS A 111 15.14 12.93 0.70
C HIS A 111 13.86 12.17 1.01
N LEU A 112 13.98 10.96 1.57
CA LEU A 112 12.86 10.15 2.02
C LEU A 112 12.85 10.05 3.54
N TYR A 113 11.81 10.60 4.17
CA TYR A 113 11.61 10.58 5.63
C TYR A 113 10.50 9.59 6.00
N THR A 114 10.73 8.77 7.01
CA THR A 114 9.76 7.76 7.45
C THR A 114 9.88 7.52 8.97
N PRO A 115 8.75 7.23 9.66
CA PRO A 115 8.80 6.77 11.06
C PRO A 115 9.35 5.34 11.20
N GLU A 116 9.53 4.62 10.10
CA GLU A 116 10.05 3.26 10.07
C GLU A 116 11.58 3.25 10.27
N PRO A 117 12.17 2.21 10.91
CA PRO A 117 13.62 2.12 11.11
C PRO A 117 14.40 1.73 9.85
N GLN A 118 13.73 1.12 8.89
CA GLN A 118 14.29 0.64 7.62
C GLN A 118 13.21 0.60 6.55
N PRO A 119 13.55 0.49 5.26
CA PRO A 119 12.55 0.23 4.22
C PRO A 119 11.82 -1.09 4.44
N MET A 120 10.50 -1.06 4.25
CA MET A 120 9.63 -2.25 4.22
C MET A 120 9.91 -3.28 5.35
N PRO A 121 9.89 -2.86 6.62
CA PRO A 121 10.41 -3.68 7.71
C PRO A 121 9.64 -4.97 7.97
N VAL A 122 8.38 -5.06 7.56
CA VAL A 122 7.57 -6.29 7.65
C VAL A 122 8.15 -7.41 6.76
N ALA A 123 8.82 -7.03 5.67
CA ALA A 123 9.47 -7.99 4.76
C ALA A 123 10.87 -8.43 5.22
N GLY A 124 11.30 -7.98 6.40
CA GLY A 124 12.57 -8.37 7.03
C GLY A 124 13.78 -7.54 6.60
N PRO A 125 14.92 -7.74 7.30
CA PRO A 125 16.12 -6.91 7.10
C PRO A 125 16.76 -7.10 5.73
N VAL A 126 16.75 -8.31 5.19
CA VAL A 126 17.39 -8.61 3.88
C VAL A 126 16.75 -7.77 2.76
N LEU A 127 15.42 -7.67 2.72
CA LEU A 127 14.74 -6.81 1.76
C LEU A 127 14.99 -5.33 2.07
N GLY A 128 14.97 -4.95 3.34
CA GLY A 128 15.26 -3.58 3.77
C GLY A 128 16.62 -3.11 3.30
N ASP A 129 17.67 -3.90 3.50
CA ASP A 129 19.03 -3.60 3.07
C ASP A 129 19.15 -3.47 1.55
N ALA A 130 18.51 -4.37 0.81
CA ALA A 130 18.51 -4.31 -0.65
C ALA A 130 17.79 -3.04 -1.18
N VAL A 131 16.68 -2.64 -0.58
CA VAL A 131 16.00 -1.38 -0.93
C VAL A 131 16.86 -0.17 -0.55
N MET A 132 17.59 -0.22 0.57
CA MET A 132 18.56 0.81 0.93
C MET A 132 19.67 0.96 -0.13
N GLU A 133 20.20 -0.13 -0.66
CA GLU A 133 21.18 -0.10 -1.76
C GLU A 133 20.56 0.51 -3.03
N MET A 134 19.32 0.16 -3.35
CA MET A 134 18.60 0.73 -4.51
C MET A 134 18.41 2.25 -4.36
N LEU A 135 18.08 2.73 -3.17
CA LEU A 135 17.94 4.17 -2.88
C LEU A 135 19.29 4.89 -3.01
N ARG A 136 20.36 4.35 -2.41
CA ARG A 136 21.72 4.91 -2.49
C ARG A 136 22.23 4.99 -3.91
N ALA A 137 22.00 3.94 -4.72
CA ALA A 137 22.41 3.92 -6.13
C ALA A 137 21.68 4.99 -6.98
N ARG A 138 20.68 5.67 -6.43
CA ARG A 138 19.91 6.74 -7.08
C ARG A 138 20.04 8.08 -6.36
N ASP A 139 21.06 8.20 -5.50
CA ASP A 139 21.33 9.40 -4.72
C ASP A 139 20.15 9.86 -3.85
N VAL A 140 19.30 8.92 -3.41
CA VAL A 140 18.20 9.19 -2.48
C VAL A 140 18.72 9.08 -1.05
N VAL A 141 18.55 10.14 -0.26
CA VAL A 141 18.91 10.17 1.15
C VAL A 141 17.75 9.65 1.99
N PHE A 142 17.95 8.53 2.67
CA PHE A 142 16.95 7.91 3.52
C PHE A 142 17.09 8.34 4.97
N HIS A 143 15.99 8.81 5.58
CA HIS A 143 15.90 9.27 6.96
C HIS A 143 14.94 8.39 7.76
N PRO A 144 15.41 7.35 8.45
CA PRO A 144 14.60 6.50 9.31
C PRO A 144 14.19 7.23 10.60
N LEU A 145 13.17 6.70 11.27
CA LEU A 145 12.73 7.14 12.61
C LEU A 145 12.32 8.63 12.68
N HIS A 146 11.95 9.22 11.56
CA HIS A 146 11.46 10.60 11.47
C HIS A 146 9.94 10.63 11.55
N ARG A 147 9.42 10.77 12.77
CA ARG A 147 7.99 10.94 13.01
C ARG A 147 7.60 12.39 12.81
N ILE A 148 6.72 12.65 11.85
CA ILE A 148 6.26 14.01 11.55
C ILE A 148 5.34 14.53 12.65
N ALA A 149 5.53 15.80 13.04
CA ALA A 149 4.66 16.52 13.96
C ALA A 149 3.80 17.56 13.21
N ALA A 150 4.36 18.26 12.23
CA ALA A 150 3.65 19.27 11.44
C ALA A 150 4.43 19.65 10.17
N VAL A 151 3.76 20.34 9.26
CA VAL A 151 4.37 21.01 8.09
C VAL A 151 4.15 22.51 8.19
N ASP A 152 5.23 23.28 8.04
CA ASP A 152 5.18 24.74 7.94
C ASP A 152 5.37 25.13 6.47
N GLY A 153 4.28 25.45 5.79
CA GLY A 153 4.30 25.80 4.37
C GLY A 153 5.00 27.13 4.08
N ARG A 154 4.96 28.10 5.03
CA ARG A 154 5.64 29.41 4.87
C ARG A 154 7.15 29.28 5.01
N ALA A 155 7.59 28.53 6.01
CA ALA A 155 9.02 28.24 6.23
C ALA A 155 9.54 27.15 5.29
N ARG A 156 8.68 26.46 4.53
CA ARG A 156 8.99 25.25 3.76
C ARG A 156 9.77 24.23 4.59
N ALA A 157 9.21 23.87 5.74
CA ALA A 157 9.86 23.02 6.70
C ALA A 157 8.93 21.90 7.21
N ILE A 158 9.48 20.71 7.34
CA ILE A 158 8.85 19.58 8.03
C ILE A 158 9.36 19.62 9.47
N ARG A 159 8.46 19.57 10.44
CA ARG A 159 8.79 19.42 11.86
C ARG A 159 8.64 17.99 12.28
N PHE A 160 9.62 17.44 12.97
CA PHE A 160 9.62 16.08 13.49
C PHE A 160 9.57 16.07 15.02
N GLU A 161 9.08 15.00 15.62
CA GLU A 161 9.09 14.79 17.05
C GLU A 161 10.53 14.56 17.54
N GLY A 162 11.04 15.47 18.39
CA GLY A 162 12.36 15.33 19.01
C GLY A 162 13.57 15.44 18.07
N LEU A 163 13.37 15.80 16.80
CA LEU A 163 14.44 15.96 15.80
C LEU A 163 14.43 17.37 15.19
N PRO A 164 15.58 17.84 14.65
CA PRO A 164 15.62 19.10 13.92
C PRO A 164 14.68 19.14 12.71
N PRO A 165 14.11 20.28 12.36
CA PRO A 165 13.27 20.41 11.19
C PRO A 165 14.07 20.25 9.89
N ALA A 166 13.42 19.68 8.86
CA ALA A 166 14.00 19.57 7.52
C ALA A 166 13.35 20.58 6.57
N ARG A 167 14.16 21.27 5.76
CA ARG A 167 13.67 22.17 4.71
C ARG A 167 13.39 21.39 3.42
N PHE A 168 12.46 21.91 2.62
CA PHE A 168 12.13 21.40 1.29
C PHE A 168 11.78 22.53 0.33
N ASP A 169 11.94 22.31 -0.95
CA ASP A 169 11.42 23.14 -2.03
C ASP A 169 10.15 22.55 -2.64
N LEU A 170 10.02 21.21 -2.61
CA LEU A 170 8.81 20.47 -2.95
C LEU A 170 8.61 19.35 -1.94
N LEU A 171 7.36 19.18 -1.48
CA LEU A 171 6.97 18.13 -0.55
C LEU A 171 5.96 17.18 -1.22
N ALA A 172 6.34 15.91 -1.33
CA ALA A 172 5.46 14.80 -1.70
C ALA A 172 5.19 13.96 -0.45
N ALA A 173 3.93 13.74 -0.11
CA ALA A 173 3.58 13.05 1.12
C ALA A 173 2.67 11.86 0.88
N ILE A 174 2.88 10.84 1.72
CA ILE A 174 1.94 9.77 1.97
C ILE A 174 1.17 10.16 3.23
N PRO A 175 -0.08 10.66 3.10
CA PRO A 175 -0.88 11.09 4.24
C PRO A 175 -1.16 9.93 5.20
N PRO A 176 -1.52 10.20 6.46
CA PRO A 176 -2.04 9.18 7.34
C PRO A 176 -3.25 8.47 6.71
N HIS A 177 -3.42 7.21 7.05
CA HIS A 177 -4.53 6.39 6.59
C HIS A 177 -5.44 6.03 7.75
N ARG A 178 -6.75 5.94 7.48
CA ARG A 178 -7.76 5.51 8.44
C ARG A 178 -8.79 4.60 7.76
N SER A 179 -9.49 3.78 8.52
CA SER A 179 -10.67 3.09 8.01
C SER A 179 -11.81 4.09 7.78
N SER A 180 -12.79 3.72 6.93
CA SER A 180 -13.92 4.61 6.64
C SER A 180 -14.74 4.91 7.89
N ARG A 181 -15.41 6.07 7.90
CA ARG A 181 -16.30 6.48 9.00
C ARG A 181 -17.36 5.44 9.29
N VAL A 182 -17.98 4.90 8.25
CA VAL A 182 -19.04 3.87 8.35
C VAL A 182 -18.56 2.64 9.11
N VAL A 183 -17.33 2.18 8.84
CA VAL A 183 -16.73 1.02 9.54
C VAL A 183 -16.49 1.31 11.01
N ARG A 184 -16.02 2.52 11.35
CA ARG A 184 -15.77 2.91 12.74
C ARG A 184 -17.06 3.07 13.53
N GLU A 185 -18.06 3.75 12.97
CA GLU A 185 -19.36 3.99 13.60
C GLU A 185 -20.18 2.70 13.77
N ALA A 186 -20.00 1.71 12.90
CA ALA A 186 -20.59 0.38 13.02
C ALA A 186 -19.93 -0.50 14.09
N GLY A 187 -18.86 -0.03 14.76
CA GLY A 187 -18.14 -0.83 15.77
C GLY A 187 -17.36 -2.01 15.19
N LEU A 188 -17.13 -2.03 13.87
CA LEU A 188 -16.32 -3.08 13.21
C LEU A 188 -14.83 -2.86 13.37
N ALA A 189 -14.37 -1.62 13.56
CA ALA A 189 -12.98 -1.30 13.79
C ALA A 189 -12.59 -1.67 15.24
N GLY A 190 -11.49 -2.41 15.39
CA GLY A 190 -10.88 -2.68 16.69
C GLY A 190 -10.01 -1.54 17.22
N GLU A 191 -9.23 -1.80 18.25
CA GLU A 191 -8.34 -0.82 18.91
C GLU A 191 -7.32 -0.19 17.96
N THR A 192 -6.92 -0.91 16.92
CA THR A 192 -6.00 -0.40 15.88
C THR A 192 -6.64 0.59 14.92
N GLY A 193 -7.96 0.78 14.98
CA GLY A 193 -8.74 1.56 14.01
C GLY A 193 -9.07 0.81 12.72
N TRP A 194 -8.68 -0.46 12.59
CA TRP A 194 -8.93 -1.34 11.45
C TRP A 194 -9.79 -2.53 11.85
N VAL A 195 -10.41 -3.21 10.89
CA VAL A 195 -11.28 -4.36 11.16
C VAL A 195 -10.44 -5.60 11.47
N PRO A 196 -10.51 -6.13 12.71
CA PRO A 196 -9.86 -7.40 13.04
C PRO A 196 -10.61 -8.53 12.34
N VAL A 197 -9.86 -9.44 11.72
CA VAL A 197 -10.40 -10.63 11.06
C VAL A 197 -9.59 -11.86 11.40
N SER A 198 -10.22 -13.05 11.28
CA SER A 198 -9.48 -14.31 11.26
C SER A 198 -8.50 -14.30 10.09
N PRO A 199 -7.19 -14.51 10.31
CA PRO A 199 -6.18 -14.38 9.25
C PRO A 199 -6.45 -15.28 8.03
N LYS A 200 -6.95 -16.47 8.25
CA LYS A 200 -7.16 -17.48 7.20
C LYS A 200 -8.54 -17.42 6.57
N THR A 201 -9.57 -17.10 7.36
CA THR A 201 -10.96 -17.16 6.89
C THR A 201 -11.56 -15.80 6.55
N LEU A 202 -10.92 -14.72 7.02
CA LEU A 202 -11.32 -13.32 6.81
C LEU A 202 -12.70 -12.97 7.41
N THR A 203 -13.17 -13.82 8.33
CA THR A 203 -14.39 -13.59 9.11
C THR A 203 -14.15 -12.54 10.18
N THR A 204 -15.12 -11.68 10.39
CA THR A 204 -15.16 -10.74 11.53
C THR A 204 -15.76 -11.40 12.75
N GLN A 205 -15.95 -10.63 13.82
CA GLN A 205 -16.69 -11.07 15.01
C GLN A 205 -18.20 -11.28 14.76
N HIS A 206 -18.74 -10.78 13.66
CA HIS A 206 -20.13 -10.93 13.28
C HIS A 206 -20.30 -12.09 12.28
N GLU A 207 -21.28 -12.94 12.54
CA GLU A 207 -21.59 -14.06 11.66
C GLU A 207 -21.95 -13.55 10.25
N ARG A 208 -21.43 -14.24 9.19
CA ARG A 208 -21.66 -13.90 7.76
C ARG A 208 -21.16 -12.52 7.34
N VAL A 209 -20.32 -11.87 8.18
CA VAL A 209 -19.66 -10.61 7.84
C VAL A 209 -18.17 -10.87 7.68
N TYR A 210 -17.66 -10.60 6.49
CA TYR A 210 -16.26 -10.70 6.11
C TYR A 210 -15.68 -9.30 5.93
N ALA A 211 -14.38 -9.15 6.15
CA ALA A 211 -13.66 -7.94 5.74
C ALA A 211 -12.38 -8.33 5.00
N ILE A 212 -12.04 -7.59 3.93
CA ILE A 212 -10.90 -7.88 3.05
C ILE A 212 -10.16 -6.62 2.66
N GLY A 213 -8.89 -6.78 2.29
CA GLY A 213 -8.03 -5.70 1.81
C GLY A 213 -7.61 -4.72 2.89
N ASP A 214 -7.34 -3.49 2.49
CA ASP A 214 -6.69 -2.49 3.35
C ASP A 214 -7.50 -2.05 4.57
N VAL A 215 -8.80 -2.37 4.63
CA VAL A 215 -9.64 -2.09 5.80
C VAL A 215 -9.32 -3.02 6.97
N THR A 216 -8.63 -4.15 6.74
CA THR A 216 -8.37 -5.19 7.73
C THR A 216 -7.15 -4.95 8.60
N ALA A 217 -7.16 -5.54 9.80
CA ALA A 217 -6.00 -5.73 10.67
C ALA A 217 -5.73 -7.23 10.80
N ILE A 218 -4.64 -7.71 10.19
CA ILE A 218 -4.23 -9.11 10.22
C ILE A 218 -2.84 -9.18 10.86
N PRO A 219 -2.73 -9.70 12.10
CA PRO A 219 -1.44 -9.88 12.76
C PRO A 219 -0.63 -10.98 12.07
N LEU A 220 0.68 -10.79 12.02
CA LEU A 220 1.64 -11.74 11.46
C LEU A 220 2.47 -12.39 12.56
N PRO A 221 3.06 -13.58 12.29
CA PRO A 221 4.10 -14.13 13.12
C PRO A 221 5.29 -13.17 13.24
N GLY A 222 5.97 -13.22 14.38
CA GLY A 222 7.10 -12.32 14.65
C GLY A 222 6.69 -10.99 15.26
N ARG A 223 7.69 -10.19 15.57
CA ARG A 223 7.52 -8.88 16.21
C ARG A 223 8.52 -7.88 15.64
N TRP A 224 8.06 -6.68 15.41
CA TRP A 224 8.94 -5.55 15.04
C TRP A 224 9.95 -5.22 16.16
N LYS A 225 9.43 -5.13 17.36
CA LYS A 225 10.15 -4.92 18.62
C LYS A 225 9.31 -5.55 19.74
N PRO A 226 9.86 -5.74 20.95
CA PRO A 226 9.09 -6.26 22.06
C PRO A 226 7.77 -5.53 22.23
N GLY A 227 6.66 -6.26 22.28
CA GLY A 227 5.31 -5.72 22.46
C GLY A 227 4.62 -5.21 21.18
N VAL A 228 5.30 -5.12 20.03
CA VAL A 228 4.68 -4.65 18.76
C VAL A 228 4.62 -5.79 17.75
N SER A 229 3.41 -6.27 17.49
CA SER A 229 3.16 -7.30 16.47
C SER A 229 3.36 -6.74 15.07
N LEU A 230 3.89 -7.58 14.18
CA LEU A 230 3.86 -7.30 12.75
C LEU A 230 2.43 -7.41 12.24
N MET A 231 2.10 -6.62 11.22
CA MET A 231 0.80 -6.62 10.58
C MET A 231 0.95 -6.85 9.08
N LEU A 232 0.01 -7.57 8.48
CA LEU A 232 0.01 -7.78 7.03
C LEU A 232 -0.01 -6.43 6.32
N PRO A 233 0.90 -6.19 5.36
CA PRO A 233 0.94 -4.95 4.62
C PRO A 233 -0.35 -4.68 3.85
N LYS A 234 -0.76 -3.44 3.77
CA LYS A 234 -1.91 -3.02 2.97
C LYS A 234 -1.49 -2.98 1.51
N ALA A 235 -1.89 -4.02 0.74
CA ALA A 235 -1.51 -4.14 -0.67
C ALA A 235 -2.60 -4.84 -1.50
N GLY A 236 -2.77 -4.39 -2.75
CA GLY A 236 -3.80 -4.89 -3.64
C GLY A 236 -3.69 -6.39 -3.94
N VAL A 237 -2.49 -6.95 -3.96
CA VAL A 237 -2.27 -8.39 -4.16
C VAL A 237 -2.89 -9.24 -3.06
N PHE A 238 -2.79 -8.81 -1.80
CA PHE A 238 -3.46 -9.47 -0.69
C PHE A 238 -4.97 -9.29 -0.77
N ALA A 239 -5.44 -8.08 -1.06
CA ALA A 239 -6.87 -7.80 -1.20
C ALA A 239 -7.53 -8.67 -2.27
N HIS A 240 -6.85 -8.90 -3.41
CA HIS A 240 -7.32 -9.75 -4.48
C HIS A 240 -7.44 -11.22 -4.03
N ALA A 241 -6.36 -11.78 -3.49
CA ALA A 241 -6.36 -13.16 -2.98
C ALA A 241 -7.42 -13.37 -1.88
N GLN A 242 -7.57 -12.40 -0.97
CA GLN A 242 -8.59 -12.43 0.06
C GLN A 242 -10.01 -12.42 -0.52
N GLY A 243 -10.24 -11.62 -1.58
CA GLY A 243 -11.52 -11.57 -2.28
C GLY A 243 -11.90 -12.92 -2.89
N GLU A 244 -10.96 -13.62 -3.52
CA GLU A 244 -11.18 -14.97 -4.06
C GLU A 244 -11.51 -15.99 -2.96
N ILE A 245 -10.78 -15.96 -1.86
CA ILE A 245 -11.01 -16.86 -0.72
C ILE A 245 -12.42 -16.64 -0.15
N VAL A 246 -12.81 -15.40 0.09
CA VAL A 246 -14.14 -15.08 0.64
C VAL A 246 -15.23 -15.49 -0.34
N ALA A 247 -15.07 -15.24 -1.64
CA ALA A 247 -16.04 -15.66 -2.65
C ALA A 247 -16.24 -17.18 -2.64
N ARG A 248 -15.16 -17.96 -2.60
CA ARG A 248 -15.24 -19.44 -2.52
C ARG A 248 -15.89 -19.91 -1.22
N ARG A 249 -15.61 -19.26 -0.10
CA ARG A 249 -16.21 -19.60 1.21
C ARG A 249 -17.71 -19.31 1.24
N ILE A 250 -18.14 -18.16 0.73
CA ILE A 250 -19.57 -17.83 0.63
C ILE A 250 -20.27 -18.81 -0.30
N ALA A 251 -19.71 -19.11 -1.48
CA ALA A 251 -20.26 -20.09 -2.40
C ALA A 251 -20.41 -21.49 -1.75
N ALA A 252 -19.42 -21.93 -1.01
CA ALA A 252 -19.45 -23.19 -0.27
C ALA A 252 -20.56 -23.22 0.79
N GLN A 253 -20.76 -22.14 1.53
CA GLN A 253 -21.82 -22.03 2.53
C GLN A 253 -23.22 -22.03 1.89
N VAL A 254 -23.38 -21.34 0.75
CA VAL A 254 -24.65 -21.29 0.03
C VAL A 254 -25.01 -22.65 -0.59
N THR A 255 -24.02 -23.40 -1.08
CA THR A 255 -24.22 -24.70 -1.73
C THR A 255 -24.19 -25.89 -0.77
N GLY A 256 -23.85 -25.67 0.50
CA GLY A 256 -23.72 -26.74 1.49
C GLY A 256 -22.45 -27.61 1.32
N VAL A 257 -21.48 -27.17 0.50
CA VAL A 257 -20.21 -27.86 0.32
C VAL A 257 -19.21 -27.40 1.41
N ALA A 258 -18.33 -28.28 1.86
CA ALA A 258 -17.32 -27.93 2.86
C ALA A 258 -16.38 -26.83 2.32
N ALA A 259 -16.26 -25.72 3.04
CA ALA A 259 -15.36 -24.62 2.68
C ALA A 259 -13.93 -24.93 3.17
N LEU A 260 -13.08 -25.40 2.26
CA LEU A 260 -11.66 -25.69 2.54
C LEU A 260 -10.71 -24.53 2.16
N SER A 261 -11.24 -23.47 1.54
CA SER A 261 -10.41 -22.35 1.09
C SER A 261 -9.94 -21.47 2.26
N GLU A 262 -8.64 -21.30 2.39
CA GLU A 262 -7.98 -20.45 3.38
C GLU A 262 -7.02 -19.48 2.68
N PHE A 263 -6.90 -18.27 3.21
CA PHE A 263 -5.88 -17.31 2.77
C PHE A 263 -4.52 -17.73 3.33
N GLY A 264 -3.55 -17.95 2.43
CA GLY A 264 -2.22 -18.46 2.79
C GLY A 264 -1.21 -17.39 3.22
N GLY A 265 -1.51 -16.10 3.01
CA GLY A 265 -0.57 -15.03 3.31
C GLY A 265 0.52 -14.82 2.23
N ASP A 266 0.42 -15.49 1.09
CA ASP A 266 1.35 -15.29 -0.02
C ASP A 266 1.16 -13.94 -0.67
N GLY A 267 2.29 -13.27 -0.97
CA GLY A 267 2.26 -11.97 -1.62
C GLY A 267 3.51 -11.67 -2.42
N TYR A 268 3.40 -10.69 -3.31
CA TYR A 268 4.52 -10.23 -4.11
C TYR A 268 4.44 -8.71 -4.35
N CYS A 269 5.59 -8.14 -4.70
CA CYS A 269 5.71 -6.73 -5.03
C CYS A 269 6.76 -6.54 -6.13
N MET A 270 6.48 -5.67 -7.08
CA MET A 270 7.44 -5.19 -8.08
C MET A 270 7.78 -3.73 -7.76
N LEU A 271 9.03 -3.49 -7.35
CA LEU A 271 9.49 -2.18 -6.90
C LEU A 271 10.24 -1.47 -8.03
N GLU A 272 9.62 -0.45 -8.62
CA GLU A 272 10.26 0.37 -9.66
C GLU A 272 11.44 1.17 -9.12
N ALA A 273 12.53 1.14 -9.87
CA ALA A 273 13.77 1.78 -9.46
C ALA A 273 14.30 2.83 -10.46
N GLY A 274 13.51 3.20 -11.48
CA GLY A 274 13.95 4.06 -12.59
C GLY A 274 14.76 3.29 -13.65
N GLU A 275 15.11 3.94 -14.76
CA GLU A 275 15.87 3.36 -15.89
C GLU A 275 15.23 2.10 -16.50
N ALA A 276 13.90 2.00 -16.42
CA ALA A 276 13.14 0.81 -16.81
C ALA A 276 13.62 -0.46 -16.07
N MET A 277 13.97 -0.33 -14.80
CA MET A 277 14.37 -1.44 -13.93
C MET A 277 13.47 -1.53 -12.71
N ALA A 278 13.13 -2.74 -12.31
CA ALA A 278 12.40 -3.02 -11.08
C ALA A 278 13.04 -4.18 -10.31
N GLY A 279 12.82 -4.20 -9.01
CA GLY A 279 13.02 -5.37 -8.17
C GLY A 279 11.73 -6.20 -8.10
N PHE A 280 11.84 -7.50 -7.90
CA PHE A 280 10.71 -8.39 -7.63
C PHE A 280 10.92 -9.10 -6.30
N ALA A 281 9.98 -8.90 -5.39
CA ALA A 281 9.95 -9.57 -4.10
C ALA A 281 8.68 -10.41 -3.98
N PHE A 282 8.78 -11.59 -3.38
CA PHE A 282 7.63 -12.45 -3.10
C PHE A 282 7.91 -13.25 -1.82
N GLY A 283 6.87 -13.68 -1.15
CA GLY A 283 7.07 -14.46 0.06
C GLY A 283 5.78 -14.89 0.74
N ASP A 284 5.97 -15.72 1.75
CA ASP A 284 4.97 -16.18 2.70
C ASP A 284 5.02 -15.28 3.95
N PHE A 285 3.99 -14.48 4.13
CA PHE A 285 3.86 -13.57 5.27
C PHE A 285 3.36 -14.26 6.54
N PHE A 286 2.79 -15.47 6.43
CA PHE A 286 2.37 -16.27 7.59
C PHE A 286 3.43 -17.28 8.05
N ALA A 287 4.60 -17.30 7.40
CA ALA A 287 5.71 -18.13 7.82
C ALA A 287 6.12 -17.86 9.27
N GLU A 288 6.52 -18.92 9.98
CA GLU A 288 7.08 -18.82 11.34
C GLU A 288 8.60 -18.94 11.33
N PRO A 289 9.31 -18.25 12.21
CA PRO A 289 8.86 -17.35 13.26
C PRO A 289 8.52 -15.92 12.78
N GLY A 290 8.51 -15.65 11.50
CA GLY A 290 8.17 -14.36 10.87
C GLY A 290 8.17 -14.47 9.35
N PRO A 291 7.69 -13.42 8.63
CA PRO A 291 7.60 -13.40 7.19
C PRO A 291 8.90 -13.81 6.49
N ARG A 292 8.79 -14.66 5.48
CA ARG A 292 9.89 -15.07 4.61
C ARG A 292 9.69 -14.46 3.23
N VAL A 293 10.48 -13.43 2.92
CA VAL A 293 10.40 -12.72 1.66
C VAL A 293 11.71 -12.91 0.88
N GLU A 294 11.58 -13.39 -0.34
CA GLU A 294 12.68 -13.50 -1.30
C GLU A 294 12.72 -12.28 -2.22
N LEU A 295 13.93 -11.80 -2.51
CA LEU A 295 14.15 -10.72 -3.46
C LEU A 295 14.92 -11.23 -4.66
N ARG A 296 14.39 -10.99 -5.86
CA ARG A 296 15.11 -11.18 -7.12
C ARG A 296 15.94 -9.95 -7.47
N ARG A 297 17.09 -10.17 -8.09
CA ARG A 297 17.97 -9.07 -8.53
C ARG A 297 17.22 -8.09 -9.43
N LEU A 298 17.59 -6.81 -9.27
CA LEU A 298 17.07 -5.72 -10.09
C LEU A 298 17.23 -6.02 -11.59
N GLY A 299 16.17 -5.80 -12.39
CA GLY A 299 16.21 -6.12 -13.80
C GLY A 299 15.05 -5.52 -14.60
N ARG A 300 15.30 -5.38 -15.93
CA ARG A 300 14.29 -4.89 -16.87
C ARG A 300 13.11 -5.85 -17.05
N ALA A 301 13.34 -7.14 -16.88
CA ALA A 301 12.26 -8.14 -16.96
C ALA A 301 11.14 -7.87 -15.96
N TRP A 302 11.49 -7.45 -14.74
CA TRP A 302 10.52 -7.12 -13.70
C TRP A 302 9.75 -5.83 -14.00
N HIS A 303 10.41 -4.83 -14.60
CA HIS A 303 9.74 -3.62 -15.10
C HIS A 303 8.66 -3.97 -16.14
N TRP A 304 9.04 -4.73 -17.17
CA TRP A 304 8.07 -5.15 -18.19
C TRP A 304 7.00 -6.09 -17.63
N GLY A 305 7.36 -6.95 -16.68
CA GLY A 305 6.40 -7.77 -15.93
C GLY A 305 5.38 -6.92 -15.20
N LYS A 306 5.81 -5.83 -14.54
CA LYS A 306 4.91 -4.88 -13.86
C LYS A 306 4.00 -4.15 -14.85
N VAL A 307 4.53 -3.68 -15.98
CA VAL A 307 3.71 -3.03 -17.02
C VAL A 307 2.64 -3.99 -17.54
N LEU A 308 2.99 -5.25 -17.79
CA LEU A 308 2.02 -6.27 -18.23
C LEU A 308 0.98 -6.57 -17.15
N PHE A 309 1.41 -6.66 -15.89
CA PHE A 309 0.53 -6.84 -14.75
C PHE A 309 -0.46 -5.67 -14.61
N GLU A 310 -0.01 -4.43 -14.73
CA GLU A 310 -0.87 -3.25 -14.68
C GLU A 310 -1.91 -3.26 -15.80
N GLN A 311 -1.50 -3.61 -17.02
CA GLN A 311 -2.43 -3.74 -18.15
C GLN A 311 -3.49 -4.81 -17.91
N TRP A 312 -3.11 -5.95 -17.35
CA TRP A 312 -4.06 -6.99 -16.98
C TRP A 312 -5.01 -6.53 -15.87
N TRP A 313 -4.45 -5.91 -14.83
CA TRP A 313 -5.20 -5.47 -13.66
C TRP A 313 -6.28 -4.44 -14.02
N LEU A 314 -5.93 -3.50 -14.90
CA LEU A 314 -6.81 -2.42 -15.34
C LEU A 314 -7.72 -2.81 -16.52
N ALA A 315 -7.51 -3.95 -17.17
CA ALA A 315 -8.32 -4.38 -18.29
C ALA A 315 -9.73 -4.76 -17.81
N PRO A 316 -10.78 -4.32 -18.52
CA PRO A 316 -12.14 -4.79 -18.25
C PRO A 316 -12.24 -6.30 -18.50
N PRO A 317 -13.21 -7.00 -17.85
CA PRO A 317 -13.47 -8.40 -18.15
C PRO A 317 -13.68 -8.65 -19.64
N GLY A 318 -12.99 -9.67 -20.20
CA GLY A 318 -13.08 -9.99 -21.62
C GLY A 318 -11.84 -10.70 -22.17
N PRO A 319 -11.84 -11.02 -23.49
CA PRO A 319 -10.77 -11.82 -24.11
C PRO A 319 -9.36 -11.21 -23.95
N ARG A 320 -9.25 -9.88 -23.97
CA ARG A 320 -7.97 -9.19 -23.76
C ARG A 320 -7.40 -9.46 -22.36
N ARG A 321 -8.24 -9.34 -21.33
CA ARG A 321 -7.81 -9.60 -19.94
C ARG A 321 -7.37 -11.04 -19.77
N GLU A 322 -8.09 -11.98 -20.38
CA GLU A 322 -7.74 -13.40 -20.32
C GLU A 322 -6.43 -13.70 -21.05
N ALA A 323 -6.19 -13.12 -22.22
CA ALA A 323 -4.92 -13.26 -22.94
C ALA A 323 -3.74 -12.72 -22.10
N LEU A 324 -3.92 -11.55 -21.46
CA LEU A 324 -2.92 -10.98 -20.55
C LEU A 324 -2.67 -11.88 -19.34
N ARG A 325 -3.71 -12.47 -18.76
CA ARG A 325 -3.62 -13.45 -17.66
C ARG A 325 -2.78 -14.66 -18.07
N VAL A 326 -3.06 -15.24 -19.22
CA VAL A 326 -2.30 -16.38 -19.74
C VAL A 326 -0.85 -16.01 -19.95
N ALA A 327 -0.56 -14.84 -20.56
CA ALA A 327 0.80 -14.37 -20.77
C ALA A 327 1.57 -14.19 -19.45
N LEU A 328 0.94 -13.57 -18.44
CA LEU A 328 1.51 -13.43 -17.10
C LEU A 328 1.79 -14.78 -16.45
N SER A 329 0.84 -15.73 -16.54
CA SER A 329 0.98 -17.06 -15.95
C SER A 329 2.12 -17.86 -16.60
N LEU A 330 2.27 -17.77 -17.93
CA LEU A 330 3.38 -18.41 -18.64
C LEU A 330 4.72 -17.78 -18.28
N GLY A 331 4.78 -16.44 -18.22
CA GLY A 331 5.98 -15.72 -17.79
C GLY A 331 6.39 -16.07 -16.36
N ALA A 332 5.43 -16.12 -15.44
CA ALA A 332 5.66 -16.48 -14.05
C ALA A 332 6.22 -17.92 -13.92
N ARG A 333 5.64 -18.89 -14.64
CA ARG A 333 6.14 -20.27 -14.68
C ARG A 333 7.56 -20.34 -15.21
N TRP A 334 7.85 -19.62 -16.30
CA TRP A 334 9.19 -19.60 -16.89
C TRP A 334 10.23 -18.97 -15.96
N LEU A 335 9.86 -17.95 -15.21
CA LEU A 335 10.71 -17.26 -14.24
C LEU A 335 10.76 -17.95 -12.87
N GLY A 336 9.96 -18.99 -12.64
CA GLY A 336 9.88 -19.70 -11.37
C GLY A 336 9.41 -18.83 -10.21
N ILE A 337 8.42 -17.94 -10.47
CA ILE A 337 7.86 -17.06 -9.47
C ILE A 337 6.37 -17.35 -9.24
N PRO A 338 5.88 -17.23 -8.00
CA PRO A 338 4.44 -17.27 -7.74
C PRO A 338 3.83 -15.95 -8.19
N MET A 339 2.92 -15.99 -9.14
CA MET A 339 2.01 -14.87 -9.42
C MET A 339 0.59 -15.36 -9.28
N VAL A 340 -0.18 -14.66 -8.46
CA VAL A 340 -1.61 -14.84 -8.37
C VAL A 340 -2.26 -14.10 -9.55
N THR A 341 -2.75 -14.84 -10.52
CA THR A 341 -3.46 -14.31 -11.70
C THR A 341 -4.85 -14.90 -11.79
#